data_080a776d899bacd11f341c306d5199d6
#
_entry.id   080a776d899bacd11f341c306d5199d6
#
_cell.length_a   1.000
_cell.length_b   1.000
_cell.length_c   1.000
_cell.angle_alpha   90.00
_cell.angle_beta   90.00
_cell.angle_gamma   90.00
#
_symmetry.space_group_name_H-M   'P 1'
#
loop_
_entity.id
_entity.type
_entity.pdbx_description
1 polymer ?
#
loop_
_entity_poly.entity_id
_entity_poly.type
_entity_poly.pdbx_seq_one_letter_code
_entity_poly.pdbx_strand_id
1 'polypeptide(L)'
;MSKKKDYIKHIVIAGILTAFSLIIPLLPFKLPLPQPFSVTFAAHVPTLLAMFFSPWVAACTVVGSTIGFLISLGPIVAIRSASHIIFALVGAFMLRKKANPYLVFAICALLHGLGEAASVYLFGPLLGFAESTSLSYLFGTVFGITIFHHAVDCVITVVLLIALEKAKFMKNTGILPRRA
;
A
#
# COMPACT_ATOMS: atom_id res chain seq x y z
N MET A 1 25.52 -15.95 -4.14
CA MET A 1 24.55 -16.50 -3.16
C MET A 1 23.59 -17.44 -3.89
N SER A 2 23.27 -18.59 -3.31
CA SER A 2 22.42 -19.60 -3.96
C SER A 2 21.00 -19.06 -4.14
N LYS A 3 20.35 -19.28 -5.30
CA LYS A 3 18.94 -18.96 -5.59
C LYS A 3 17.98 -19.39 -4.46
N LYS A 4 18.32 -20.49 -3.77
CA LYS A 4 17.56 -21.00 -2.62
C LYS A 4 17.59 -20.05 -1.40
N LYS A 5 18.73 -19.39 -1.12
CA LYS A 5 18.83 -18.41 -0.01
C LYS A 5 18.02 -17.16 -0.27
N ASP A 6 17.99 -16.67 -1.52
CA ASP A 6 17.19 -15.50 -1.89
C ASP A 6 15.68 -15.80 -1.80
N TYR A 7 15.27 -17.01 -2.20
CA TYR A 7 13.88 -17.46 -2.08
C TYR A 7 13.41 -17.53 -0.62
N ILE A 8 14.21 -18.17 0.27
CA ILE A 8 13.90 -18.23 1.71
C ILE A 8 13.81 -16.82 2.31
N LYS A 9 14.73 -15.93 1.96
CA LYS A 9 14.69 -14.54 2.40
C LYS A 9 13.37 -13.86 2.01
N HIS A 10 12.91 -14.04 0.78
CA HIS A 10 11.65 -13.46 0.32
C HIS A 10 10.43 -14.04 1.05
N ILE A 11 10.41 -15.34 1.37
CA ILE A 11 9.33 -15.96 2.15
C ILE A 11 9.26 -15.32 3.55
N VAL A 12 10.38 -15.21 4.24
CA VAL A 12 10.43 -14.62 5.59
C VAL A 12 9.96 -13.16 5.56
N ILE A 13 10.44 -12.38 4.60
CA ILE A 13 10.05 -10.98 4.43
C ILE A 13 8.55 -10.88 4.11
N ALA A 14 8.03 -11.74 3.23
CA ALA A 14 6.61 -11.76 2.92
C ALA A 14 5.78 -12.05 4.18
N GLY A 15 6.16 -13.04 4.99
CA GLY A 15 5.47 -13.35 6.25
C GLY A 15 5.45 -12.18 7.22
N ILE A 16 6.60 -11.54 7.43
CA ILE A 16 6.73 -10.39 8.35
C ILE A 16 5.91 -9.20 7.85
N LEU A 17 6.07 -8.80 6.59
CA LEU A 17 5.36 -7.64 6.05
C LEU A 17 3.85 -7.88 5.93
N THR A 18 3.42 -9.12 5.63
CA THR A 18 2.01 -9.50 5.62
C THR A 18 1.41 -9.43 7.03
N ALA A 19 2.13 -9.90 8.06
CA ALA A 19 1.70 -9.78 9.43
C ALA A 19 1.52 -8.33 9.86
N PHE A 20 2.46 -7.43 9.53
CA PHE A 20 2.30 -6.00 9.77
C PHE A 20 1.10 -5.42 9.02
N SER A 21 0.92 -5.76 7.74
CA SER A 21 -0.23 -5.31 6.95
C SER A 21 -1.57 -5.73 7.55
N LEU A 22 -1.64 -6.91 8.17
CA LEU A 22 -2.84 -7.40 8.84
C LEU A 22 -3.08 -6.68 10.17
N ILE A 23 -2.02 -6.44 10.95
CA ILE A 23 -2.13 -5.90 12.32
C ILE A 23 -2.39 -4.39 12.31
N ILE A 24 -1.75 -3.62 11.43
CA ILE A 24 -1.86 -2.15 11.41
C ILE A 24 -3.32 -1.68 11.36
N PRO A 25 -4.22 -2.23 10.52
CA PRO A 25 -5.63 -1.87 10.54
C PRO A 25 -6.37 -2.14 11.87
N LEU A 26 -5.84 -3.02 12.71
CA LEU A 26 -6.43 -3.33 14.03
C LEU A 26 -6.01 -2.33 15.11
N LEU A 27 -4.94 -1.56 14.88
CA LEU A 27 -4.41 -0.59 15.83
C LEU A 27 -5.26 0.70 15.85
N PRO A 28 -5.21 1.50 16.93
CA PRO A 28 -6.02 2.72 17.07
C PRO A 28 -5.52 3.92 16.25
N PHE A 29 -4.55 3.73 15.34
CA PHE A 29 -3.98 4.81 14.51
C PHE A 29 -4.86 5.14 13.30
N LYS A 30 -6.13 5.47 13.56
CA LYS A 30 -7.13 5.78 12.55
C LYS A 30 -7.71 7.17 12.78
N LEU A 31 -7.97 7.89 11.68
CA LEU A 31 -8.85 9.06 11.72
C LEU A 31 -10.30 8.58 11.62
N PRO A 32 -11.15 8.95 12.60
CA PRO A 32 -12.57 8.62 12.53
C PRO A 32 -13.23 9.49 11.48
N LEU A 33 -13.46 8.92 10.30
CA LEU A 33 -14.18 9.56 9.21
C LEU A 33 -15.49 8.82 8.98
N PRO A 34 -16.54 9.51 8.47
CA PRO A 34 -17.80 8.84 8.12
C PRO A 34 -17.56 7.75 7.08
N GLN A 35 -18.16 6.56 7.32
CA GLN A 35 -18.15 5.48 6.34
C GLN A 35 -18.76 5.94 5.02
N PRO A 36 -18.30 5.44 3.86
CA PRO A 36 -17.37 4.33 3.62
C PRO A 36 -15.90 4.71 3.63
N PHE A 37 -15.52 5.88 4.15
CA PHE A 37 -14.14 6.35 4.12
C PHE A 37 -13.45 6.17 5.48
N SER A 38 -12.17 5.90 5.43
CA SER A 38 -11.30 5.77 6.61
C SER A 38 -9.85 6.08 6.22
N VAL A 39 -9.09 6.64 7.13
CA VAL A 39 -7.64 6.80 7.00
C VAL A 39 -6.96 6.06 8.15
N THR A 40 -6.11 5.11 7.82
CA THR A 40 -5.25 4.40 8.78
C THR A 40 -3.79 4.70 8.43
N PHE A 41 -3.11 5.43 9.31
CA PHE A 41 -1.70 5.79 9.08
C PHE A 41 -0.81 4.55 9.03
N ALA A 42 0.20 4.60 8.17
CA ALA A 42 1.16 3.53 7.90
C ALA A 42 0.56 2.24 7.30
N ALA A 43 -0.72 2.23 6.92
CA ALA A 43 -1.37 1.04 6.38
C ALA A 43 -0.71 0.53 5.08
N HIS A 44 -0.17 1.43 4.26
CA HIS A 44 0.47 1.07 2.99
C HIS A 44 1.98 0.87 3.10
N VAL A 45 2.60 1.25 4.24
CA VAL A 45 4.05 1.15 4.44
C VAL A 45 4.57 -0.27 4.20
N PRO A 46 3.96 -1.35 4.74
CA PRO A 46 4.42 -2.70 4.44
C PRO A 46 4.32 -3.05 2.95
N THR A 47 3.26 -2.63 2.26
CA THR A 47 3.07 -2.88 0.82
C THR A 47 4.07 -2.10 -0.02
N LEU A 48 4.30 -0.82 0.29
CA LEU A 48 5.29 0.01 -0.38
C LEU A 48 6.72 -0.55 -0.20
N LEU A 49 7.06 -1.01 1.00
CA LEU A 49 8.33 -1.71 1.25
C LEU A 49 8.41 -3.03 0.46
N ALA A 50 7.32 -3.80 0.44
CA ALA A 50 7.25 -5.10 -0.23
C ALA A 50 7.54 -5.01 -1.73
N MET A 51 7.16 -3.91 -2.39
CA MET A 51 7.43 -3.68 -3.81
C MET A 51 8.93 -3.72 -4.16
N PHE A 52 9.81 -3.36 -3.21
CA PHE A 52 11.27 -3.41 -3.41
C PHE A 52 11.86 -4.82 -3.33
N PHE A 53 11.10 -5.80 -2.85
CA PHE A 53 11.52 -7.20 -2.79
C PHE A 53 11.03 -7.98 -3.99
N SER A 54 9.72 -8.05 -4.21
CA SER A 54 9.15 -8.69 -5.40
C SER A 54 7.63 -8.44 -5.54
N PRO A 55 7.06 -8.63 -6.74
CA PRO A 55 5.62 -8.51 -6.94
C PRO A 55 4.79 -9.46 -6.08
N TRP A 56 5.25 -10.70 -5.85
CA TRP A 56 4.50 -11.64 -5.04
C TRP A 56 4.54 -11.30 -3.54
N VAL A 57 5.67 -10.75 -3.03
CA VAL A 57 5.75 -10.23 -1.66
C VAL A 57 4.76 -9.08 -1.48
N ALA A 58 4.69 -8.15 -2.46
CA ALA A 58 3.72 -7.07 -2.45
C ALA A 58 2.26 -7.58 -2.49
N ALA A 59 1.97 -8.61 -3.29
CA ALA A 59 0.65 -9.22 -3.33
C ALA A 59 0.26 -9.85 -1.99
N CYS A 60 1.18 -10.53 -1.30
CA CYS A 60 0.93 -11.09 0.03
C CYS A 60 0.56 -10.00 1.05
N THR A 61 1.25 -8.86 1.03
CA THR A 61 0.92 -7.76 1.96
C THR A 61 -0.45 -7.16 1.69
N VAL A 62 -0.90 -7.07 0.43
CA VAL A 62 -2.26 -6.64 0.09
C VAL A 62 -3.30 -7.61 0.66
N VAL A 63 -3.08 -8.91 0.55
CA VAL A 63 -3.98 -9.91 1.16
C VAL A 63 -4.06 -9.72 2.68
N GLY A 64 -2.92 -9.56 3.35
CA GLY A 64 -2.89 -9.28 4.80
C GLY A 64 -3.65 -8.02 5.18
N SER A 65 -3.41 -6.92 4.47
CA SER A 65 -4.11 -5.64 4.67
C SER A 65 -5.63 -5.78 4.46
N THR A 66 -6.04 -6.47 3.39
CA THR A 66 -7.47 -6.71 3.09
C THR A 66 -8.16 -7.46 4.22
N ILE A 67 -7.55 -8.52 4.76
CA ILE A 67 -8.07 -9.27 5.90
C ILE A 67 -8.11 -8.38 7.16
N GLY A 68 -7.06 -7.64 7.44
CA GLY A 68 -7.00 -6.72 8.58
C GLY A 68 -8.11 -5.66 8.53
N PHE A 69 -8.35 -5.06 7.37
CA PHE A 69 -9.44 -4.10 7.19
C PHE A 69 -10.82 -4.75 7.23
N LEU A 70 -10.98 -5.96 6.72
CA LEU A 70 -12.24 -6.71 6.82
C LEU A 70 -12.65 -6.89 8.29
N ILE A 71 -11.70 -7.27 9.14
CA ILE A 71 -11.94 -7.49 10.57
C ILE A 71 -12.18 -6.17 11.30
N SER A 72 -11.47 -5.10 10.95
CA SER A 72 -11.47 -3.85 11.73
C SER A 72 -12.51 -2.82 11.29
N LEU A 73 -12.84 -2.75 9.99
CA LEU A 73 -13.67 -1.69 9.40
C LEU A 73 -14.75 -2.22 8.43
N GLY A 74 -14.80 -3.54 8.21
CA GLY A 74 -15.85 -4.19 7.44
C GLY A 74 -15.63 -4.23 5.92
N PRO A 75 -16.65 -4.74 5.18
CA PRO A 75 -16.48 -5.17 3.78
C PRO A 75 -16.06 -4.07 2.81
N ILE A 76 -16.65 -2.86 2.92
CA ILE A 76 -16.34 -1.80 1.95
C ILE A 76 -14.88 -1.35 2.03
N VAL A 77 -14.32 -1.25 3.24
CA VAL A 77 -12.91 -0.88 3.41
C VAL A 77 -11.99 -2.01 3.00
N ALA A 78 -12.40 -3.28 3.20
CA ALA A 78 -11.65 -4.44 2.71
C ALA A 78 -11.60 -4.47 1.17
N ILE A 79 -12.70 -4.17 0.47
CA ILE A 79 -12.73 -4.11 -1.01
C ILE A 79 -11.82 -2.99 -1.50
N ARG A 80 -11.84 -1.82 -0.87
CA ARG A 80 -10.92 -0.72 -1.16
C ARG A 80 -9.47 -1.19 -0.99
N SER A 81 -9.15 -1.84 0.13
CA SER A 81 -7.82 -2.39 0.38
C SER A 81 -7.42 -3.46 -0.64
N ALA A 82 -8.35 -4.31 -1.10
CA ALA A 82 -8.08 -5.29 -2.14
C ALA A 82 -7.66 -4.64 -3.47
N SER A 83 -8.19 -3.45 -3.81
CA SER A 83 -7.81 -2.72 -5.01
C SER A 83 -6.34 -2.27 -5.02
N HIS A 84 -5.68 -2.24 -3.85
CA HIS A 84 -4.25 -1.92 -3.72
C HIS A 84 -3.35 -2.88 -4.49
N ILE A 85 -3.87 -4.07 -4.87
CA ILE A 85 -3.13 -5.03 -5.70
C ILE A 85 -2.66 -4.40 -7.02
N ILE A 86 -3.42 -3.44 -7.57
CA ILE A 86 -3.11 -2.78 -8.84
C ILE A 86 -1.82 -1.97 -8.69
N PHE A 87 -1.78 -1.03 -7.74
CA PHE A 87 -0.60 -0.19 -7.57
C PHE A 87 0.59 -1.00 -7.04
N ALA A 88 0.36 -2.00 -6.17
CA ALA A 88 1.40 -2.82 -5.60
C ALA A 88 2.16 -3.63 -6.67
N LEU A 89 1.43 -4.25 -7.61
CA LEU A 89 2.03 -4.99 -8.71
C LEU A 89 2.70 -4.06 -9.71
N VAL A 90 2.04 -2.98 -10.14
CA VAL A 90 2.62 -2.00 -11.07
C VAL A 90 3.89 -1.42 -10.51
N GLY A 91 3.88 -0.95 -9.25
CA GLY A 91 5.05 -0.39 -8.59
C GLY A 91 6.19 -1.40 -8.47
N ALA A 92 5.90 -2.63 -8.05
CA ALA A 92 6.91 -3.68 -7.96
C ALA A 92 7.53 -4.03 -9.33
N PHE A 93 6.73 -4.09 -10.40
CA PHE A 93 7.27 -4.32 -11.75
C PHE A 93 8.10 -3.14 -12.26
N MET A 94 7.69 -1.90 -11.99
CA MET A 94 8.46 -0.71 -12.35
C MET A 94 9.81 -0.67 -11.62
N LEU A 95 9.83 -0.97 -10.31
CA LEU A 95 11.06 -1.04 -9.53
C LEU A 95 12.01 -2.15 -10.02
N ARG A 96 11.48 -3.31 -10.40
CA ARG A 96 12.29 -4.37 -11.05
C ARG A 96 12.94 -3.92 -12.34
N LYS A 97 12.28 -3.01 -13.09
CA LYS A 97 12.84 -2.37 -14.29
C LYS A 97 13.75 -1.19 -13.97
N LYS A 98 14.10 -0.99 -12.70
CA LYS A 98 14.96 0.10 -12.21
C LYS A 98 14.41 1.50 -12.47
N ALA A 99 13.08 1.65 -12.51
CA ALA A 99 12.44 2.96 -12.56
C ALA A 99 12.79 3.79 -11.30
N ASN A 100 12.75 5.11 -11.43
CA ASN A 100 12.99 6.01 -10.30
C ASN A 100 11.91 5.78 -9.21
N PRO A 101 12.27 5.47 -7.96
CA PRO A 101 11.31 5.18 -6.88
C PRO A 101 10.32 6.29 -6.61
N TYR A 102 10.74 7.55 -6.71
CA TYR A 102 9.84 8.69 -6.50
C TYR A 102 8.76 8.78 -7.59
N LEU A 103 9.14 8.51 -8.85
CA LEU A 103 8.18 8.40 -9.95
C LEU A 103 7.22 7.21 -9.74
N VAL A 104 7.75 6.08 -9.26
CA VAL A 104 6.92 4.91 -8.93
C VAL A 104 5.91 5.26 -7.85
N PHE A 105 6.31 5.92 -6.77
CA PHE A 105 5.40 6.35 -5.70
C PHE A 105 4.31 7.30 -6.22
N ALA A 106 4.66 8.25 -7.08
CA ALA A 106 3.69 9.16 -7.67
C ALA A 106 2.64 8.42 -8.55
N ILE A 107 3.07 7.49 -9.39
CA ILE A 107 2.18 6.66 -10.21
C ILE A 107 1.32 5.76 -9.32
N CYS A 108 1.91 5.14 -8.29
CA CYS A 108 1.19 4.32 -7.32
C CYS A 108 0.13 5.12 -6.56
N ALA A 109 0.40 6.39 -6.20
CA ALA A 109 -0.58 7.26 -5.56
C ALA A 109 -1.81 7.46 -6.44
N LEU A 110 -1.62 7.75 -7.74
CA LEU A 110 -2.72 7.92 -8.69
C LEU A 110 -3.54 6.62 -8.85
N LEU A 111 -2.86 5.50 -9.04
CA LEU A 111 -3.52 4.18 -9.16
C LEU A 111 -4.27 3.79 -7.89
N HIS A 112 -3.73 4.14 -6.71
CA HIS A 112 -4.35 3.92 -5.42
C HIS A 112 -5.65 4.73 -5.31
N GLY A 113 -5.59 6.04 -5.51
CA GLY A 113 -6.77 6.91 -5.45
C GLY A 113 -7.87 6.50 -6.43
N LEU A 114 -7.50 6.17 -7.67
CA LEU A 114 -8.45 5.67 -8.68
C LEU A 114 -9.04 4.31 -8.29
N GLY A 115 -8.22 3.38 -7.78
CA GLY A 115 -8.67 2.06 -7.36
C GLY A 115 -9.66 2.15 -6.19
N GLU A 116 -9.39 3.01 -5.21
CA GLU A 116 -10.32 3.24 -4.10
C GLU A 116 -11.62 3.91 -4.54
N ALA A 117 -11.53 4.96 -5.37
CA ALA A 117 -12.72 5.64 -5.90
C ALA A 117 -13.59 4.68 -6.73
N ALA A 118 -12.97 3.86 -7.59
CA ALA A 118 -13.69 2.84 -8.36
C ALA A 118 -14.33 1.79 -7.45
N SER A 119 -13.65 1.35 -6.39
CA SER A 119 -14.18 0.39 -5.42
C SER A 119 -15.41 0.93 -4.71
N VAL A 120 -15.36 2.20 -4.26
CA VAL A 120 -16.49 2.87 -3.61
C VAL A 120 -17.63 3.06 -4.59
N TYR A 121 -17.36 3.48 -5.83
CA TYR A 121 -18.38 3.66 -6.86
C TYR A 121 -19.13 2.36 -7.17
N LEU A 122 -18.40 1.26 -7.37
CA LEU A 122 -18.98 -0.02 -7.80
C LEU A 122 -19.66 -0.77 -6.66
N PHE A 123 -19.09 -0.76 -5.46
CA PHE A 123 -19.54 -1.60 -4.35
C PHE A 123 -20.25 -0.82 -3.23
N GLY A 124 -20.05 0.50 -3.15
CA GLY A 124 -20.69 1.33 -2.14
C GLY A 124 -22.21 1.18 -2.09
N PRO A 125 -22.93 1.35 -3.22
CA PRO A 125 -24.37 1.20 -3.26
C PRO A 125 -24.88 -0.19 -2.83
N LEU A 126 -24.14 -1.24 -3.18
CA LEU A 126 -24.47 -2.63 -2.83
C LEU A 126 -24.33 -2.91 -1.34
N LEU A 127 -23.53 -2.10 -0.64
CA LEU A 127 -23.27 -2.23 0.80
C LEU A 127 -23.96 -1.14 1.63
N GLY A 128 -24.96 -0.43 1.06
CA GLY A 128 -25.77 0.56 1.77
C GLY A 128 -25.21 1.99 1.77
N PHE A 129 -24.21 2.28 0.93
CA PHE A 129 -23.58 3.61 0.81
C PHE A 129 -23.96 4.28 -0.52
N ALA A 130 -25.25 4.41 -0.82
CA ALA A 130 -25.74 4.96 -2.09
C ALA A 130 -25.26 6.40 -2.38
N GLU A 131 -25.11 7.25 -1.36
CA GLU A 131 -24.62 8.63 -1.50
C GLU A 131 -23.12 8.70 -1.87
N SER A 132 -22.40 7.61 -1.73
CA SER A 132 -20.96 7.52 -2.02
C SER A 132 -20.62 7.55 -3.52
N THR A 133 -21.62 7.61 -4.40
CA THR A 133 -21.41 7.60 -5.86
C THR A 133 -21.33 8.99 -6.49
N SER A 134 -21.52 10.07 -5.72
CA SER A 134 -21.39 11.41 -6.26
C SER A 134 -19.95 11.71 -6.68
N LEU A 135 -19.75 12.36 -7.83
CA LEU A 135 -18.41 12.69 -8.34
C LEU A 135 -17.63 13.59 -7.35
N SER A 136 -18.32 14.52 -6.69
CA SER A 136 -17.71 15.36 -5.67
C SER A 136 -17.17 14.57 -4.48
N TYR A 137 -17.90 13.55 -4.03
CA TYR A 137 -17.44 12.66 -2.97
C TYR A 137 -16.28 11.77 -3.44
N LEU A 138 -16.42 11.14 -4.61
CA LEU A 138 -15.39 10.23 -5.14
C LEU A 138 -14.05 10.93 -5.39
N PHE A 139 -14.08 12.09 -6.04
CA PHE A 139 -12.84 12.80 -6.37
C PHE A 139 -12.36 13.74 -5.27
N GLY A 140 -13.26 14.43 -4.58
CA GLY A 140 -12.89 15.35 -3.50
C GLY A 140 -12.50 14.61 -2.22
N THR A 141 -13.31 13.66 -1.78
CA THR A 141 -13.06 12.95 -0.52
C THR A 141 -12.23 11.69 -0.73
N VAL A 142 -12.73 10.72 -1.50
CA VAL A 142 -12.06 9.41 -1.59
C VAL A 142 -10.70 9.57 -2.27
N PHE A 143 -10.66 10.02 -3.51
CA PHE A 143 -9.41 10.17 -4.26
C PHE A 143 -8.46 11.19 -3.60
N GLY A 144 -8.96 12.38 -3.22
CA GLY A 144 -8.12 13.46 -2.68
C GLY A 144 -7.45 13.07 -1.35
N ILE A 145 -8.22 12.52 -0.41
CA ILE A 145 -7.65 12.11 0.88
C ILE A 145 -6.76 10.87 0.72
N THR A 146 -7.10 9.96 -0.21
CA THR A 146 -6.25 8.80 -0.51
C THR A 146 -4.87 9.22 -1.04
N ILE A 147 -4.79 10.19 -1.95
CA ILE A 147 -3.52 10.74 -2.41
C ILE A 147 -2.71 11.32 -1.25
N PHE A 148 -3.37 12.11 -0.39
CA PHE A 148 -2.71 12.74 0.74
C PHE A 148 -2.11 11.70 1.71
N HIS A 149 -2.89 10.72 2.16
CA HIS A 149 -2.36 9.75 3.11
C HIS A 149 -1.36 8.78 2.47
N HIS A 150 -1.50 8.47 1.17
CA HIS A 150 -0.48 7.71 0.44
C HIS A 150 0.86 8.46 0.43
N ALA A 151 0.84 9.79 0.23
CA ALA A 151 2.06 10.60 0.30
C ALA A 151 2.72 10.53 1.69
N VAL A 152 1.94 10.57 2.76
CA VAL A 152 2.46 10.40 4.14
C VAL A 152 3.11 9.02 4.30
N ASP A 153 2.46 7.96 3.86
CA ASP A 153 2.99 6.59 3.93
C ASP A 153 4.25 6.42 3.06
N CYS A 154 4.35 7.12 1.92
CA CYS A 154 5.58 7.18 1.13
C CYS A 154 6.73 7.83 1.90
N VAL A 155 6.50 8.92 2.61
CA VAL A 155 7.54 9.58 3.44
C VAL A 155 8.05 8.59 4.50
N ILE A 156 7.15 7.93 5.21
CA ILE A 156 7.52 6.91 6.22
C ILE A 156 8.34 5.79 5.54
N THR A 157 7.89 5.33 4.38
CA THR A 157 8.57 4.27 3.62
C THR A 157 9.97 4.69 3.19
N VAL A 158 10.16 5.93 2.72
CA VAL A 158 11.49 6.46 2.34
C VAL A 158 12.43 6.48 3.54
N VAL A 159 11.97 6.94 4.71
CA VAL A 159 12.78 6.93 5.95
C VAL A 159 13.21 5.52 6.32
N LEU A 160 12.29 4.54 6.24
CA LEU A 160 12.60 3.14 6.51
C LEU A 160 13.58 2.54 5.48
N LEU A 161 13.41 2.85 4.19
CA LEU A 161 14.34 2.40 3.14
C LEU A 161 15.74 2.95 3.36
N ILE A 162 15.89 4.22 3.73
CA ILE A 162 17.17 4.82 4.10
C ILE A 162 17.81 4.08 5.28
N ALA A 163 17.03 3.79 6.32
CA ALA A 163 17.50 3.05 7.49
C ALA A 163 17.95 1.62 7.12
N LEU A 164 17.18 0.92 6.30
CA LEU A 164 17.49 -0.44 5.84
C LEU A 164 18.72 -0.47 4.92
N GLU A 165 18.92 0.54 4.08
CA GLU A 165 20.15 0.67 3.28
C GLU A 165 21.38 0.95 4.16
N LYS A 166 21.28 1.85 5.15
CA LYS A 166 22.35 2.13 6.10
C LYS A 166 22.71 0.90 6.94
N ALA A 167 21.71 0.11 7.33
CA ALA A 167 21.88 -1.17 8.02
C ALA A 167 22.41 -2.31 7.11
N LYS A 168 22.64 -2.04 5.81
CA LYS A 168 23.09 -3.03 4.81
C LYS A 168 22.12 -4.20 4.60
N PHE A 169 20.88 -4.07 5.05
CA PHE A 169 19.83 -5.07 4.84
C PHE A 169 19.30 -5.06 3.41
N MET A 170 19.21 -3.87 2.81
CA MET A 170 18.90 -3.64 1.40
C MET A 170 20.07 -2.90 0.71
N LYS A 171 20.13 -3.01 -0.61
CA LYS A 171 21.14 -2.32 -1.42
C LYS A 171 20.49 -1.74 -2.67
N ASN A 172 20.93 -0.55 -3.06
CA ASN A 172 20.56 0.08 -4.33
C ASN A 172 19.04 0.19 -4.55
N THR A 173 18.29 0.66 -3.55
CA THR A 173 16.85 0.94 -3.69
C THR A 173 16.59 2.10 -4.66
N GLY A 174 17.59 2.93 -4.95
CA GLY A 174 17.46 4.14 -5.75
C GLY A 174 16.96 5.36 -4.94
N ILE A 175 16.76 5.20 -3.64
CA ILE A 175 16.39 6.29 -2.72
C ILE A 175 17.61 7.15 -2.38
N LEU A 176 18.73 6.50 -2.04
CA LEU A 176 20.00 7.21 -1.83
C LEU A 176 20.80 7.34 -3.12
N PRO A 177 21.51 8.45 -3.32
CA PRO A 177 22.44 8.57 -4.44
C PRO A 177 23.49 7.45 -4.34
N ARG A 178 23.85 6.88 -5.49
CA ARG A 178 24.93 5.91 -5.53
C ARG A 178 26.20 6.57 -5.02
N ARG A 179 26.79 6.00 -3.97
CA ARG A 179 28.14 6.38 -3.59
C ARG A 179 29.06 5.94 -4.73
N ALA A 180 29.79 6.91 -5.27
CA ALA A 180 30.84 6.69 -6.25
C ALA A 180 31.93 5.78 -5.68
#